data_b593bc5834cff7501a890cb15969f88a
#
_entry.id   b593bc5834cff7501a890cb15969f88a
#
_cell.length_a   1.000
_cell.length_b   1.000
_cell.length_c   1.000
_cell.angle_alpha   90.00
_cell.angle_beta   90.00
_cell.angle_gamma   90.00
#
_symmetry.space_group_name_H-M   'P 1'
#
loop_
_entity.id
_entity.type
_entity.pdbx_description
1 polymer ?
#
loop_
_entity_poly.entity_id
_entity_poly.type
_entity_poly.pdbx_seq_one_letter_code
_entity_poly.pdbx_strand_id
1 'polypeptide(L)'
;PLWGIISRMSEDENDRAKLISLSRIIASIGAAVVVVSIIALSQAANKAFGEDDNAQKGFIIVGMVITVIASLLFECAGLGARERVPDSDEHKTMKESFALMWKCKPFRRILISGILRAPIQLMMTIIMTLFSYYYCSGDLTTAFTDMNKFIIVVFVGGGFFIGQFAAMVVCPMLMKKLDVKTIYNLTAFTSVPMVLLFVTYLIAPDRLGQLNWAAVDGFLLLLSGVGFGTVNVCQSVMISDCIDYEEYNSGYRPDGVFFSGQSFITKFSAGVSSLISGYVLGAVGYTDSNIDAMNKALKAGKVFAVDFPQYSKAMWFLITIPPAIGMIISIIPTVKYEITNKSHQKMLSELVERHTEMEKQLNDRKDA
;
A
#
# COMPACT_ATOMS: atom_id res chain seq x y z
N PRO A 1 -0.30 -11.98 -11.20
CA PRO A 1 -1.39 -12.33 -12.14
C PRO A 1 -2.54 -11.34 -12.11
N LEU A 2 -3.22 -11.10 -10.98
CA LEU A 2 -4.44 -10.26 -10.92
C LEU A 2 -4.25 -8.84 -11.50
N TRP A 3 -3.17 -8.17 -11.13
CA TRP A 3 -2.87 -6.82 -11.63
C TRP A 3 -2.54 -6.79 -13.11
N GLY A 4 -1.91 -7.85 -13.64
CA GLY A 4 -1.66 -8.00 -15.07
C GLY A 4 -2.95 -8.21 -15.88
N ILE A 5 -3.93 -8.92 -15.34
CA ILE A 5 -5.24 -9.09 -16.00
C ILE A 5 -5.95 -7.75 -16.17
N ILE A 6 -5.90 -6.87 -15.16
CA ILE A 6 -6.57 -5.56 -15.23
C ILE A 6 -6.03 -4.71 -16.38
N SER A 7 -4.72 -4.76 -16.65
CA SER A 7 -4.12 -4.02 -17.77
C SER A 7 -4.57 -4.54 -19.14
N ARG A 8 -5.06 -5.79 -19.22
CA ARG A 8 -5.54 -6.46 -20.43
C ARG A 8 -7.08 -6.43 -20.60
N MET A 9 -7.80 -5.86 -19.62
CA MET A 9 -9.27 -5.77 -19.68
C MET A 9 -9.77 -4.63 -20.55
N SER A 10 -8.96 -3.59 -20.81
CA SER A 10 -9.36 -2.43 -21.62
C SER A 10 -8.16 -1.85 -22.36
N GLU A 11 -8.37 -1.44 -23.60
CA GLU A 11 -7.42 -0.68 -24.41
C GLU A 11 -7.48 0.82 -24.12
N ASP A 12 -8.60 1.33 -23.58
CA ASP A 12 -8.77 2.73 -23.23
C ASP A 12 -8.02 3.06 -21.93
N GLU A 13 -7.14 4.07 -22.00
CA GLU A 13 -6.31 4.54 -20.86
C GLU A 13 -7.15 5.01 -19.68
N ASN A 14 -8.24 5.75 -19.92
CA ASN A 14 -9.09 6.28 -18.87
C ASN A 14 -9.86 5.17 -18.17
N ASP A 15 -10.36 4.19 -18.92
CA ASP A 15 -11.08 3.06 -18.34
C ASP A 15 -10.15 2.14 -17.58
N ARG A 16 -8.93 1.94 -18.07
CA ARG A 16 -7.87 1.21 -17.38
C ARG A 16 -7.49 1.88 -16.03
N ALA A 17 -7.31 3.19 -16.03
CA ALA A 17 -7.03 3.96 -14.82
C ALA A 17 -8.17 3.86 -13.80
N LYS A 18 -9.44 3.89 -14.26
CA LYS A 18 -10.62 3.69 -13.38
C LYS A 18 -10.67 2.27 -12.83
N LEU A 19 -10.43 1.24 -13.65
CA LEU A 19 -10.41 -0.16 -13.22
C LEU A 19 -9.32 -0.41 -12.17
N ILE A 20 -8.11 0.09 -12.38
CA ILE A 20 -7.00 0.02 -11.43
C ILE A 20 -7.39 0.71 -10.12
N SER A 21 -7.94 1.93 -10.20
CA SER A 21 -8.36 2.68 -9.02
C SER A 21 -9.46 1.96 -8.24
N LEU A 22 -10.51 1.48 -8.92
CA LEU A 22 -11.61 0.74 -8.30
C LEU A 22 -11.12 -0.55 -7.63
N SER A 23 -10.26 -1.31 -8.30
CA SER A 23 -9.67 -2.53 -7.74
C SER A 23 -8.84 -2.23 -6.50
N ARG A 24 -8.08 -1.13 -6.48
CA ARG A 24 -7.32 -0.69 -5.30
C ARG A 24 -8.22 -0.28 -4.15
N ILE A 25 -9.31 0.44 -4.42
CA ILE A 25 -10.28 0.85 -3.39
C ILE A 25 -10.91 -0.40 -2.75
N ILE A 26 -11.42 -1.33 -3.56
CA ILE A 26 -12.06 -2.56 -3.07
C ILE A 26 -11.05 -3.41 -2.26
N ALA A 27 -9.82 -3.58 -2.75
CA ALA A 27 -8.77 -4.30 -2.03
C ALA A 27 -8.44 -3.64 -0.69
N SER A 28 -8.38 -2.31 -0.65
CA SER A 28 -8.09 -1.56 0.58
C SER A 28 -9.23 -1.61 1.59
N ILE A 29 -10.49 -1.58 1.13
CA ILE A 29 -11.67 -1.77 1.99
C ILE A 29 -11.64 -3.18 2.60
N GLY A 30 -11.40 -4.21 1.78
CA GLY A 30 -11.28 -5.58 2.26
C GLY A 30 -10.17 -5.74 3.30
N ALA A 31 -9.00 -5.14 3.07
CA ALA A 31 -7.91 -5.14 4.03
C ALA A 31 -8.29 -4.43 5.34
N ALA A 32 -8.96 -3.26 5.28
CA ALA A 32 -9.41 -2.53 6.45
C ALA A 32 -10.42 -3.33 7.28
N VAL A 33 -11.39 -3.98 6.62
CA VAL A 33 -12.38 -4.85 7.28
C VAL A 33 -11.67 -5.99 8.02
N VAL A 34 -10.71 -6.67 7.39
CA VAL A 34 -9.96 -7.75 8.03
C VAL A 34 -9.16 -7.24 9.22
N VAL A 35 -8.42 -6.14 9.07
CA VAL A 35 -7.59 -5.56 10.15
C VAL A 35 -8.43 -5.17 11.36
N VAL A 36 -9.60 -4.54 11.15
CA VAL A 36 -10.48 -4.12 12.26
C VAL A 36 -11.16 -5.32 12.92
N SER A 37 -11.60 -6.31 12.15
CA SER A 37 -12.39 -7.42 12.65
C SER A 37 -11.55 -8.56 13.25
N ILE A 38 -10.28 -8.70 12.85
CA ILE A 38 -9.45 -9.86 13.21
C ILE A 38 -9.28 -10.01 14.73
N ILE A 39 -9.13 -8.91 15.47
CA ILE A 39 -8.95 -8.93 16.94
C ILE A 39 -10.24 -9.37 17.62
N ALA A 40 -11.37 -8.76 17.25
CA ALA A 40 -12.66 -9.08 17.84
C ALA A 40 -13.09 -10.54 17.54
N LEU A 41 -12.91 -10.98 16.28
CA LEU A 41 -13.20 -12.35 15.87
C LEU A 41 -12.30 -13.37 16.55
N SER A 42 -11.00 -13.08 16.69
CA SER A 42 -10.05 -13.98 17.36
C SER A 42 -10.36 -14.14 18.83
N GLN A 43 -10.77 -13.08 19.51
CA GLN A 43 -11.20 -13.16 20.90
C GLN A 43 -12.52 -13.93 21.07
N ALA A 44 -13.50 -13.70 20.19
CA ALA A 44 -14.74 -14.44 20.19
C ALA A 44 -14.50 -15.93 19.93
N ALA A 45 -13.65 -16.28 18.98
CA ALA A 45 -13.27 -17.66 18.69
C ALA A 45 -12.50 -18.29 19.86
N ASN A 46 -11.61 -17.56 20.52
CA ASN A 46 -10.89 -18.05 21.69
C ASN A 46 -11.83 -18.41 22.84
N LYS A 47 -12.83 -17.58 23.11
CA LYS A 47 -13.88 -17.87 24.13
C LYS A 47 -14.72 -19.08 23.74
N ALA A 48 -15.04 -19.28 22.45
CA ALA A 48 -15.89 -20.36 21.99
C ALA A 48 -15.19 -21.73 21.97
N PHE A 49 -13.87 -21.77 21.69
CA PHE A 49 -13.13 -23.02 21.47
C PHE A 49 -12.08 -23.36 22.55
N GLY A 50 -12.09 -22.67 23.64
CA GLY A 50 -11.23 -22.88 24.81
C GLY A 50 -10.27 -21.72 25.03
N GLU A 51 -10.35 -21.14 26.21
CA GLU A 51 -9.55 -19.96 26.57
C GLU A 51 -8.07 -20.31 26.69
N ASP A 52 -7.27 -19.47 26.07
CA ASP A 52 -5.81 -19.46 26.09
C ASP A 52 -5.36 -18.05 26.45
N ASP A 53 -4.38 -17.89 27.34
CA ASP A 53 -3.97 -16.58 27.86
C ASP A 53 -3.57 -15.57 26.77
N ASN A 54 -3.11 -16.07 25.62
CA ASN A 54 -2.66 -15.26 24.49
C ASN A 54 -3.61 -15.25 23.29
N ALA A 55 -4.84 -15.77 23.42
CA ALA A 55 -5.81 -15.92 22.33
C ALA A 55 -5.26 -16.63 21.05
N GLN A 56 -4.21 -17.42 21.19
CA GLN A 56 -3.51 -18.05 20.06
C GLN A 56 -4.42 -18.96 19.25
N LYS A 57 -5.26 -19.77 19.91
CA LYS A 57 -6.23 -20.65 19.23
C LYS A 57 -7.24 -19.84 18.41
N GLY A 58 -7.73 -18.73 18.97
CA GLY A 58 -8.65 -17.83 18.27
C GLY A 58 -8.03 -17.26 17.00
N PHE A 59 -6.77 -16.81 17.04
CA PHE A 59 -6.06 -16.31 15.86
C PHE A 59 -5.85 -17.40 14.80
N ILE A 60 -5.52 -18.63 15.19
CA ILE A 60 -5.37 -19.76 14.26
C ILE A 60 -6.68 -20.06 13.54
N ILE A 61 -7.79 -20.19 14.29
CA ILE A 61 -9.11 -20.51 13.72
C ILE A 61 -9.58 -19.41 12.76
N VAL A 62 -9.51 -18.15 13.20
CA VAL A 62 -9.93 -17.01 12.37
C VAL A 62 -9.03 -16.87 11.15
N GLY A 63 -7.71 -17.08 11.29
CA GLY A 63 -6.76 -17.08 10.18
C GLY A 63 -7.10 -18.14 9.13
N MET A 64 -7.43 -19.38 9.54
CA MET A 64 -7.86 -20.44 8.62
C MET A 64 -9.15 -20.06 7.89
N VAL A 65 -10.16 -19.57 8.60
CA VAL A 65 -11.45 -19.17 7.99
C VAL A 65 -11.26 -18.04 6.98
N ILE A 66 -10.51 -16.99 7.33
CA ILE A 66 -10.22 -15.88 6.42
C ILE A 66 -9.45 -16.38 5.19
N THR A 67 -8.48 -17.29 5.37
CA THR A 67 -7.70 -17.84 4.24
C THR A 67 -8.59 -18.61 3.27
N VAL A 68 -9.51 -19.43 3.76
CA VAL A 68 -10.46 -20.16 2.90
C VAL A 68 -11.36 -19.19 2.13
N ILE A 69 -11.97 -18.22 2.83
CA ILE A 69 -12.83 -17.22 2.18
C ILE A 69 -12.04 -16.42 1.13
N ALA A 70 -10.83 -15.96 1.46
CA ALA A 70 -9.99 -15.20 0.54
C ALA A 70 -9.61 -16.02 -0.70
N SER A 71 -9.30 -17.32 -0.54
CA SER A 71 -8.99 -18.21 -1.66
C SER A 71 -10.20 -18.39 -2.60
N LEU A 72 -11.38 -18.61 -2.03
CA LEU A 72 -12.62 -18.74 -2.84
C LEU A 72 -12.93 -17.45 -3.60
N LEU A 73 -12.80 -16.29 -2.95
CA LEU A 73 -13.02 -15.00 -3.62
C LEU A 73 -11.98 -14.75 -4.72
N PHE A 74 -10.74 -15.20 -4.52
CA PHE A 74 -9.68 -15.07 -5.53
C PHE A 74 -9.96 -15.95 -6.76
N GLU A 75 -10.44 -17.18 -6.58
CA GLU A 75 -10.86 -18.05 -7.68
C GLU A 75 -12.06 -17.45 -8.45
N CYS A 76 -13.06 -16.92 -7.74
CA CYS A 76 -14.19 -16.22 -8.36
C CYS A 76 -13.72 -15.03 -9.23
N ALA A 77 -12.73 -14.27 -8.77
CA ALA A 77 -12.16 -13.17 -9.55
C ALA A 77 -11.46 -13.67 -10.83
N GLY A 78 -10.73 -14.80 -10.74
CA GLY A 78 -10.10 -15.44 -11.91
C GLY A 78 -11.11 -15.92 -12.94
N LEU A 79 -12.20 -16.54 -12.51
CA LEU A 79 -13.26 -17.02 -13.39
C LEU A 79 -14.07 -15.89 -14.05
N GLY A 80 -14.19 -14.74 -13.38
CA GLY A 80 -14.97 -13.58 -13.89
C GLY A 80 -14.18 -12.66 -14.82
N ALA A 81 -12.85 -12.73 -14.82
CA ALA A 81 -12.00 -11.84 -15.62
C ALA A 81 -11.99 -12.27 -17.10
N ARG A 82 -12.18 -11.29 -18.01
CA ARG A 82 -12.09 -11.49 -19.47
C ARG A 82 -10.98 -10.60 -20.01
N GLU A 83 -9.98 -11.20 -20.61
CA GLU A 83 -8.92 -10.50 -21.32
C GLU A 83 -9.42 -10.08 -22.70
N ARG A 84 -9.18 -8.82 -23.07
CA ARG A 84 -9.56 -8.24 -24.35
C ARG A 84 -8.35 -7.90 -25.21
N VAL A 85 -7.19 -7.67 -24.56
CA VAL A 85 -5.94 -7.40 -25.25
C VAL A 85 -5.24 -8.74 -25.53
N PRO A 86 -4.85 -9.04 -26.78
CA PRO A 86 -4.23 -10.33 -27.14
C PRO A 86 -2.88 -10.52 -26.43
N ASP A 87 -2.53 -11.79 -26.19
CA ASP A 87 -1.22 -12.15 -25.63
C ASP A 87 -0.16 -12.19 -26.73
N SER A 88 1.08 -11.92 -26.35
CA SER A 88 2.21 -12.22 -27.21
C SER A 88 2.60 -13.69 -27.05
N ASP A 89 2.72 -14.40 -28.16
CA ASP A 89 3.08 -15.85 -28.18
C ASP A 89 4.52 -16.14 -27.67
N GLU A 90 5.30 -15.11 -27.37
CA GLU A 90 6.67 -15.27 -26.91
C GLU A 90 6.77 -15.50 -25.40
N HIS A 91 7.15 -16.70 -25.01
CA HIS A 91 7.50 -17.03 -23.62
C HIS A 91 8.99 -16.75 -23.34
N LYS A 92 9.28 -15.69 -22.60
CA LYS A 92 10.64 -15.35 -22.17
C LYS A 92 11.04 -16.11 -20.91
N THR A 93 12.32 -16.51 -20.84
CA THR A 93 12.88 -17.11 -19.64
C THR A 93 12.95 -16.10 -18.49
N MET A 94 13.06 -16.57 -17.24
CA MET A 94 13.20 -15.71 -16.06
C MET A 94 14.35 -14.71 -16.20
N LYS A 95 15.50 -15.17 -16.76
CA LYS A 95 16.67 -14.32 -16.96
C LYS A 95 16.43 -13.21 -17.99
N GLU A 96 15.75 -13.53 -19.07
CA GLU A 96 15.35 -12.56 -20.11
C GLU A 96 14.33 -11.57 -19.57
N SER A 97 13.39 -12.04 -18.74
CA SER A 97 12.39 -11.18 -18.07
C SER A 97 13.05 -10.16 -17.15
N PHE A 98 14.03 -10.58 -16.33
CA PHE A 98 14.81 -9.65 -15.51
C PHE A 98 15.63 -8.67 -16.35
N ALA A 99 16.24 -9.14 -17.45
CA ALA A 99 16.99 -8.28 -18.36
C ALA A 99 16.08 -7.24 -19.02
N LEU A 100 14.85 -7.63 -19.39
CA LEU A 100 13.84 -6.75 -19.96
C LEU A 100 13.43 -5.64 -18.97
N MET A 101 13.11 -6.01 -17.72
CA MET A 101 12.80 -5.05 -16.65
C MET A 101 13.88 -3.99 -16.47
N TRP A 102 15.16 -4.39 -16.59
CA TRP A 102 16.30 -3.47 -16.41
C TRP A 102 16.60 -2.64 -17.66
N LYS A 103 16.34 -3.17 -18.85
CA LYS A 103 16.53 -2.48 -20.14
C LYS A 103 15.46 -1.41 -20.39
N CYS A 104 14.22 -1.67 -20.03
CA CYS A 104 13.12 -0.70 -20.15
C CYS A 104 13.38 0.50 -19.22
N LYS A 105 13.82 1.62 -19.79
CA LYS A 105 14.22 2.82 -19.05
C LYS A 105 13.10 3.38 -18.17
N PRO A 106 11.85 3.58 -18.65
CA PRO A 106 10.77 4.10 -17.83
C PRO A 106 10.46 3.18 -16.65
N PHE A 107 10.37 1.87 -16.91
CA PHE A 107 10.08 0.87 -15.89
C PHE A 107 11.16 0.82 -14.80
N ARG A 108 12.44 0.81 -15.18
CA ARG A 108 13.56 0.86 -14.24
C ARG A 108 13.48 2.07 -13.30
N ARG A 109 13.07 3.23 -13.79
CA ARG A 109 12.91 4.45 -12.98
C ARG A 109 11.80 4.27 -11.93
N ILE A 110 10.70 3.64 -12.30
CA ILE A 110 9.61 3.32 -11.36
C ILE A 110 10.08 2.32 -10.31
N LEU A 111 10.82 1.28 -10.72
CA LEU A 111 11.37 0.29 -9.79
C LEU A 111 12.29 0.93 -8.75
N ILE A 112 13.23 1.75 -9.18
CA ILE A 112 14.17 2.47 -8.29
C ILE A 112 13.38 3.42 -7.36
N SER A 113 12.41 4.15 -7.89
CA SER A 113 11.54 5.01 -7.09
C SER A 113 10.77 4.21 -6.02
N GLY A 114 10.25 3.04 -6.38
CA GLY A 114 9.57 2.13 -5.45
C GLY A 114 10.48 1.64 -4.33
N ILE A 115 11.73 1.28 -4.64
CA ILE A 115 12.74 0.87 -3.65
C ILE A 115 13.07 2.04 -2.71
N LEU A 116 13.30 3.23 -3.24
CA LEU A 116 13.61 4.42 -2.41
C LEU A 116 12.44 4.81 -1.50
N ARG A 117 11.21 4.50 -1.91
CA ARG A 117 9.99 4.70 -1.13
C ARG A 117 9.69 3.55 -0.14
N ALA A 118 10.45 2.46 -0.17
CA ALA A 118 10.25 1.30 0.70
C ALA A 118 10.04 1.64 2.18
N PRO A 119 10.69 2.66 2.79
CA PRO A 119 10.47 3.01 4.19
C PRO A 119 9.02 3.32 4.57
N ILE A 120 8.13 3.59 3.63
CA ILE A 120 6.69 3.77 3.90
C ILE A 120 6.06 2.50 4.50
N GLN A 121 6.62 1.33 4.24
CA GLN A 121 6.17 0.06 4.82
C GLN A 121 6.41 -0.01 6.34
N LEU A 122 7.37 0.75 6.89
CA LEU A 122 7.56 0.87 8.34
C LEU A 122 6.33 1.42 9.03
N MET A 123 5.66 2.41 8.39
CA MET A 123 4.41 2.94 8.89
C MET A 123 3.36 1.84 8.99
N MET A 124 3.17 1.03 7.96
CA MET A 124 2.18 -0.06 7.95
C MET A 124 2.51 -1.15 8.99
N THR A 125 3.79 -1.44 9.21
CA THR A 125 4.23 -2.48 10.13
C THR A 125 4.02 -2.10 11.60
N ILE A 126 4.25 -0.83 11.96
CA ILE A 126 4.34 -0.39 13.37
C ILE A 126 3.08 0.34 13.83
N ILE A 127 2.29 0.92 12.91
CA ILE A 127 1.19 1.83 13.25
C ILE A 127 0.16 1.20 14.22
N MET A 128 -0.18 -0.06 14.03
CA MET A 128 -1.15 -0.74 14.90
C MET A 128 -0.59 -0.97 16.29
N THR A 129 0.69 -1.33 16.41
CA THR A 129 1.37 -1.49 17.70
C THR A 129 1.46 -0.15 18.42
N LEU A 130 1.85 0.91 17.72
CA LEU A 130 1.90 2.25 18.29
C LEU A 130 0.51 2.69 18.78
N PHE A 131 -0.54 2.51 18.01
CA PHE A 131 -1.90 2.91 18.39
C PHE A 131 -2.41 2.12 19.59
N SER A 132 -2.12 0.81 19.65
CA SER A 132 -2.46 -0.02 20.78
C SER A 132 -1.86 0.52 22.09
N TYR A 133 -0.57 0.80 22.09
CA TYR A 133 0.10 1.29 23.30
C TYR A 133 -0.18 2.75 23.62
N TYR A 134 -0.18 3.60 22.61
CA TYR A 134 -0.26 5.05 22.79
C TYR A 134 -1.67 5.53 23.17
N TYR A 135 -2.69 5.02 22.46
CA TYR A 135 -4.08 5.46 22.67
C TYR A 135 -4.91 4.49 23.51
N CYS A 136 -4.55 3.20 23.57
CA CYS A 136 -5.34 2.16 24.23
C CYS A 136 -4.61 1.48 25.39
N SER A 137 -3.46 2.00 25.85
CA SER A 137 -2.69 1.45 26.97
C SER A 137 -2.34 -0.04 26.83
N GLY A 138 -2.08 -0.49 25.61
CA GLY A 138 -1.70 -1.87 25.29
C GLY A 138 -2.87 -2.81 25.01
N ASP A 139 -4.11 -2.36 25.15
CA ASP A 139 -5.30 -3.17 24.90
C ASP A 139 -6.27 -2.47 23.95
N LEU A 140 -6.21 -2.85 22.66
CA LEU A 140 -7.08 -2.30 21.62
C LEU A 140 -8.57 -2.58 21.88
N THR A 141 -8.91 -3.57 22.69
CA THR A 141 -10.32 -3.85 23.00
C THR A 141 -10.96 -2.75 23.84
N THR A 142 -10.15 -2.00 24.58
CA THR A 142 -10.62 -0.84 25.35
C THR A 142 -11.14 0.28 24.42
N ALA A 143 -10.72 0.32 23.17
CA ALA A 143 -11.27 1.24 22.19
C ALA A 143 -12.75 0.95 21.87
N PHE A 144 -13.23 -0.27 22.05
CA PHE A 144 -14.62 -0.65 21.80
C PHE A 144 -15.52 -0.51 23.05
N THR A 145 -14.91 -0.38 24.22
CA THR A 145 -15.63 -0.26 25.50
C THR A 145 -15.65 1.17 26.05
N ASP A 146 -14.68 1.99 25.64
CA ASP A 146 -14.56 3.39 26.03
C ASP A 146 -14.82 4.30 24.82
N MET A 147 -15.93 5.05 24.84
CA MET A 147 -16.35 5.94 23.76
C MET A 147 -15.29 7.00 23.41
N ASN A 148 -14.56 7.53 24.40
CA ASN A 148 -13.52 8.53 24.15
C ASN A 148 -12.34 7.91 23.39
N LYS A 149 -11.90 6.72 23.79
CA LYS A 149 -10.83 6.00 23.08
C LYS A 149 -11.27 5.58 21.68
N PHE A 150 -12.54 5.15 21.54
CA PHE A 150 -13.11 4.83 20.24
C PHE A 150 -13.05 6.04 19.28
N ILE A 151 -13.50 7.19 19.75
CA ILE A 151 -13.47 8.45 18.96
C ILE A 151 -12.03 8.78 18.57
N ILE A 152 -11.07 8.71 19.48
CA ILE A 152 -9.66 8.98 19.22
C ILE A 152 -9.12 8.03 18.13
N VAL A 153 -9.34 6.72 18.27
CA VAL A 153 -8.86 5.73 17.29
C VAL A 153 -9.51 5.93 15.92
N VAL A 154 -10.80 6.28 15.88
CA VAL A 154 -11.52 6.59 14.63
C VAL A 154 -10.97 7.86 13.97
N PHE A 155 -10.71 8.92 14.73
CA PHE A 155 -10.13 10.14 14.17
C PHE A 155 -8.73 9.93 13.63
N VAL A 156 -7.88 9.26 14.40
CA VAL A 156 -6.48 9.07 14.05
C VAL A 156 -6.32 8.02 12.95
N GLY A 157 -6.82 6.81 13.16
CA GLY A 157 -6.75 5.73 12.17
C GLY A 157 -7.65 5.99 10.95
N GLY A 158 -8.88 6.45 11.20
CA GLY A 158 -9.85 6.80 10.16
C GLY A 158 -9.39 7.93 9.27
N GLY A 159 -8.72 8.94 9.83
CA GLY A 159 -8.14 10.05 9.05
C GLY A 159 -7.23 9.54 7.93
N PHE A 160 -6.29 8.66 8.24
CA PHE A 160 -5.40 8.07 7.25
C PHE A 160 -6.15 7.33 6.14
N PHE A 161 -7.10 6.47 6.49
CA PHE A 161 -7.88 5.72 5.50
C PHE A 161 -8.79 6.61 4.66
N ILE A 162 -9.43 7.61 5.27
CA ILE A 162 -10.25 8.59 4.54
C ILE A 162 -9.40 9.33 3.49
N GLY A 163 -8.22 9.81 3.89
CA GLY A 163 -7.28 10.46 2.97
C GLY A 163 -6.85 9.53 1.83
N GLN A 164 -6.53 8.28 2.14
CA GLN A 164 -6.15 7.26 1.17
C GLN A 164 -7.27 6.99 0.16
N PHE A 165 -8.51 6.75 0.62
CA PHE A 165 -9.63 6.45 -0.26
C PHE A 165 -10.04 7.67 -1.10
N ALA A 166 -10.11 8.85 -0.48
CA ALA A 166 -10.41 10.09 -1.21
C ALA A 166 -9.40 10.30 -2.35
N ALA A 167 -8.12 10.10 -2.08
CA ALA A 167 -7.08 10.22 -3.10
C ALA A 167 -7.24 9.19 -4.23
N MET A 168 -7.56 7.93 -3.92
CA MET A 168 -7.80 6.90 -4.93
C MET A 168 -8.97 7.23 -5.85
N VAL A 169 -10.04 7.84 -5.32
CA VAL A 169 -11.19 8.28 -6.11
C VAL A 169 -10.86 9.51 -6.97
N VAL A 170 -10.13 10.46 -6.41
CA VAL A 170 -9.80 11.73 -7.08
C VAL A 170 -8.68 11.56 -8.11
N CYS A 171 -7.75 10.64 -7.89
CA CYS A 171 -6.56 10.45 -8.71
C CYS A 171 -6.87 10.27 -10.22
N PRO A 172 -7.81 9.42 -10.67
CA PRO A 172 -8.16 9.29 -12.10
C PRO A 172 -8.71 10.58 -12.70
N MET A 173 -9.38 11.42 -11.89
CA MET A 173 -9.90 12.71 -12.36
C MET A 173 -8.77 13.71 -12.59
N LEU A 174 -7.73 13.68 -11.74
CA LEU A 174 -6.53 14.51 -11.89
C LEU A 174 -5.69 14.07 -13.09
N MET A 175 -5.61 12.77 -13.38
CA MET A 175 -4.88 12.20 -14.52
C MET A 175 -5.40 12.69 -15.88
N LYS A 176 -6.67 13.13 -15.96
CA LYS A 176 -7.21 13.75 -17.17
C LYS A 176 -6.63 15.13 -17.47
N LYS A 177 -6.09 15.82 -16.46
CA LYS A 177 -5.58 17.19 -16.59
C LYS A 177 -4.07 17.30 -16.43
N LEU A 178 -3.46 16.39 -15.69
CA LEU A 178 -2.05 16.40 -15.33
C LEU A 178 -1.41 15.07 -15.72
N ASP A 179 -0.14 15.11 -16.10
CA ASP A 179 0.64 13.91 -16.35
C ASP A 179 0.74 13.06 -15.06
N VAL A 180 0.62 11.75 -15.21
CA VAL A 180 0.66 10.78 -14.10
C VAL A 180 1.94 10.95 -13.28
N LYS A 181 3.10 11.18 -13.95
CA LYS A 181 4.37 11.45 -13.26
C LYS A 181 4.33 12.70 -12.38
N THR A 182 3.61 13.74 -12.81
CA THR A 182 3.48 14.98 -12.04
C THR A 182 2.67 14.74 -10.78
N ILE A 183 1.54 14.03 -10.89
CA ILE A 183 0.71 13.64 -9.75
C ILE A 183 1.51 12.76 -8.78
N TYR A 184 2.27 11.79 -9.32
CA TYR A 184 3.13 10.92 -8.52
C TYR A 184 4.21 11.71 -7.76
N ASN A 185 4.87 12.67 -8.40
CA ASN A 185 5.89 13.49 -7.77
C ASN A 185 5.33 14.47 -6.74
N LEU A 186 4.11 15.00 -6.96
CA LEU A 186 3.43 15.85 -5.97
C LEU A 186 3.18 15.13 -4.64
N THR A 187 3.12 13.80 -4.62
CA THR A 187 2.97 13.03 -3.37
C THR A 187 4.12 13.26 -2.38
N ALA A 188 5.28 13.75 -2.83
CA ALA A 188 6.36 14.11 -1.91
C ALA A 188 5.99 15.20 -0.91
N PHE A 189 5.06 16.09 -1.26
CA PHE A 189 4.58 17.09 -0.29
C PHE A 189 3.89 16.47 0.93
N THR A 190 3.42 15.21 0.83
CA THR A 190 2.85 14.49 1.97
C THR A 190 3.91 14.03 2.98
N SER A 191 5.20 14.19 2.68
CA SER A 191 6.28 14.09 3.66
C SER A 191 6.19 15.16 4.75
N VAL A 192 5.66 16.35 4.42
CA VAL A 192 5.53 17.45 5.39
C VAL A 192 4.63 17.07 6.57
N PRO A 193 3.37 16.62 6.36
CA PRO A 193 2.54 16.17 7.47
C PRO A 193 3.14 14.99 8.25
N MET A 194 3.92 14.10 7.62
CA MET A 194 4.62 13.02 8.34
C MET A 194 5.69 13.59 9.28
N VAL A 195 6.47 14.56 8.84
CA VAL A 195 7.45 15.24 9.71
C VAL A 195 6.75 16.02 10.82
N LEU A 196 5.65 16.72 10.51
CA LEU A 196 4.86 17.46 11.49
C LEU A 196 4.28 16.54 12.58
N LEU A 197 3.86 15.31 12.24
CA LEU A 197 3.44 14.31 13.23
C LEU A 197 4.55 14.00 14.24
N PHE A 198 5.81 13.91 13.81
CA PHE A 198 6.91 13.69 14.73
C PHE A 198 7.19 14.93 15.59
N VAL A 199 7.06 16.11 15.01
CA VAL A 199 7.24 17.38 15.73
C VAL A 199 6.16 17.57 16.80
N THR A 200 4.87 17.28 16.49
CA THR A 200 3.79 17.33 17.49
C THR A 200 4.04 16.36 18.64
N TYR A 201 4.51 15.14 18.34
CA TYR A 201 4.92 14.19 19.36
C TYR A 201 6.06 14.74 20.25
N LEU A 202 7.09 15.37 19.68
CA LEU A 202 8.21 15.93 20.46
C LEU A 202 7.78 17.11 21.35
N ILE A 203 6.82 17.92 20.90
CA ILE A 203 6.31 19.07 21.67
C ILE A 203 5.42 18.61 22.83
N ALA A 204 4.59 17.62 22.64
CA ALA A 204 3.58 17.20 23.58
C ALA A 204 3.40 15.68 23.63
N PRO A 205 4.39 14.91 24.07
CA PRO A 205 4.34 13.44 24.02
C PRO A 205 3.25 12.85 24.91
N ASP A 206 2.92 13.49 26.02
CA ASP A 206 1.91 13.09 26.99
C ASP A 206 0.47 13.55 26.65
N ARG A 207 0.33 14.50 25.75
CA ARG A 207 -0.97 15.11 25.39
C ARG A 207 -1.59 14.52 24.13
N LEU A 208 -0.83 13.82 23.31
CA LEU A 208 -1.31 13.29 22.03
C LEU A 208 -2.44 12.25 22.18
N GLY A 209 -2.62 11.65 23.38
CA GLY A 209 -3.77 10.82 23.71
C GLY A 209 -5.06 11.57 24.01
N GLN A 210 -5.07 12.92 24.01
CA GLN A 210 -6.25 13.74 24.24
C GLN A 210 -6.99 14.03 22.94
N LEU A 211 -8.32 14.23 23.00
CA LEU A 211 -9.17 14.40 21.81
C LEU A 211 -8.74 15.56 20.90
N ASN A 212 -8.30 16.70 21.49
CA ASN A 212 -7.83 17.85 20.71
C ASN A 212 -6.59 17.52 19.87
N TRP A 213 -5.62 16.82 20.46
CA TRP A 213 -4.43 16.39 19.76
C TRP A 213 -4.69 15.25 18.79
N ALA A 214 -5.63 14.35 19.13
CA ALA A 214 -6.07 13.30 18.22
C ALA A 214 -6.68 13.87 16.93
N ALA A 215 -7.38 15.02 17.00
CA ALA A 215 -7.89 15.71 15.81
C ALA A 215 -6.74 16.24 14.94
N VAL A 216 -5.66 16.79 15.54
CA VAL A 216 -4.47 17.24 14.81
C VAL A 216 -3.77 16.06 14.16
N ASP A 217 -3.53 14.98 14.91
CA ASP A 217 -2.90 13.77 14.39
C ASP A 217 -3.74 13.14 13.28
N GLY A 218 -5.05 13.06 13.45
CA GLY A 218 -5.98 12.56 12.45
C GLY A 218 -5.96 13.38 11.16
N PHE A 219 -5.88 14.71 11.26
CA PHE A 219 -5.74 15.58 10.10
C PHE A 219 -4.39 15.42 9.39
N LEU A 220 -3.29 15.33 10.13
CA LEU A 220 -1.96 15.10 9.55
C LEU A 220 -1.86 13.71 8.91
N LEU A 221 -2.48 12.70 9.53
CA LEU A 221 -2.56 11.36 8.97
C LEU A 221 -3.46 11.31 7.73
N LEU A 222 -4.56 12.09 7.68
CA LEU A 222 -5.39 12.23 6.49
C LEU A 222 -4.54 12.75 5.31
N LEU A 223 -3.77 13.81 5.52
CA LEU A 223 -2.89 14.35 4.49
C LEU A 223 -1.80 13.33 4.07
N SER A 224 -1.26 12.58 5.01
CA SER A 224 -0.31 11.48 4.72
C SER A 224 -0.97 10.35 3.93
N GLY A 225 -2.22 10.02 4.28
CA GLY A 225 -3.05 9.04 3.57
C GLY A 225 -3.30 9.43 2.12
N VAL A 226 -3.53 10.71 1.83
CA VAL A 226 -3.66 11.22 0.45
C VAL A 226 -2.44 10.84 -0.39
N GLY A 227 -1.23 11.03 0.13
CA GLY A 227 -0.01 10.62 -0.56
C GLY A 227 0.06 9.12 -0.82
N PHE A 228 -0.28 8.32 0.20
CA PHE A 228 -0.26 6.87 0.09
C PHE A 228 -1.26 6.34 -0.95
N GLY A 229 -2.50 6.86 -0.93
CA GLY A 229 -3.54 6.50 -1.90
C GLY A 229 -3.17 6.88 -3.33
N THR A 230 -2.66 8.09 -3.53
CA THR A 230 -2.21 8.59 -4.84
C THR A 230 -1.10 7.72 -5.41
N VAL A 231 -0.08 7.37 -4.59
CA VAL A 231 1.03 6.51 -5.02
C VAL A 231 0.54 5.15 -5.49
N ASN A 232 -0.36 4.52 -4.76
CA ASN A 232 -0.87 3.19 -5.11
C ASN A 232 -1.54 3.17 -6.49
N VAL A 233 -2.28 4.22 -6.84
CA VAL A 233 -2.93 4.33 -8.16
C VAL A 233 -1.91 4.72 -9.23
N CYS A 234 -1.18 5.83 -9.03
CA CYS A 234 -0.22 6.33 -10.03
C CYS A 234 0.85 5.31 -10.39
N GLN A 235 1.43 4.61 -9.41
CA GLN A 235 2.46 3.60 -9.67
C GLN A 235 1.92 2.47 -10.54
N SER A 236 0.70 2.02 -10.30
CA SER A 236 0.09 0.95 -11.11
C SER A 236 -0.22 1.40 -12.53
N VAL A 237 -0.70 2.64 -12.70
CA VAL A 237 -0.92 3.23 -14.03
C VAL A 237 0.40 3.41 -14.77
N MET A 238 1.43 3.99 -14.13
CA MET A 238 2.76 4.17 -14.74
C MET A 238 3.39 2.83 -15.17
N ILE A 239 3.14 1.73 -14.45
CA ILE A 239 3.60 0.40 -14.85
C ILE A 239 2.85 -0.08 -16.09
N SER A 240 1.53 0.14 -16.15
CA SER A 240 0.74 -0.16 -17.35
C SER A 240 1.23 0.63 -18.56
N ASP A 241 1.55 1.92 -18.39
CA ASP A 241 2.10 2.76 -19.45
C ASP A 241 3.48 2.25 -19.93
N CYS A 242 4.28 1.68 -19.01
CA CYS A 242 5.56 1.05 -19.39
C CYS A 242 5.37 -0.25 -20.18
N ILE A 243 4.29 -0.99 -19.94
CA ILE A 243 3.95 -2.18 -20.72
C ILE A 243 3.63 -1.77 -22.16
N ASP A 244 2.78 -0.76 -22.34
CA ASP A 244 2.44 -0.24 -23.66
C ASP A 244 3.69 0.36 -24.36
N TYR A 245 4.57 1.03 -23.62
CA TYR A 245 5.85 1.54 -24.14
C TYR A 245 6.77 0.42 -24.64
N GLU A 246 6.86 -0.69 -23.90
CA GLU A 246 7.70 -1.83 -24.31
C GLU A 246 7.10 -2.56 -25.51
N GLU A 247 5.79 -2.74 -25.54
CA GLU A 247 5.07 -3.31 -26.67
C GLU A 247 5.26 -2.45 -27.95
N TYR A 248 5.16 -1.13 -27.83
CA TYR A 248 5.38 -0.21 -28.92
C TYR A 248 6.78 -0.33 -29.55
N ASN A 249 7.82 -0.48 -28.68
CA ASN A 249 9.21 -0.51 -29.13
C ASN A 249 9.69 -1.91 -29.57
N SER A 250 9.23 -2.97 -28.91
CA SER A 250 9.74 -4.34 -29.14
C SER A 250 8.72 -5.29 -29.79
N GLY A 251 7.45 -4.90 -29.86
CA GLY A 251 6.34 -5.77 -30.27
C GLY A 251 5.99 -6.83 -29.22
N TYR A 252 6.66 -6.84 -28.06
CA TYR A 252 6.41 -7.78 -26.97
C TYR A 252 5.72 -7.09 -25.80
N ARG A 253 4.60 -7.67 -25.32
CA ARG A 253 3.81 -7.14 -24.22
C ARG A 253 4.13 -7.84 -22.89
N PRO A 254 4.90 -7.21 -21.99
CA PRO A 254 5.43 -7.85 -20.76
C PRO A 254 4.54 -7.68 -19.52
N ASP A 255 3.20 -7.78 -19.61
CA ASP A 255 2.27 -7.55 -18.51
C ASP A 255 2.66 -8.31 -17.23
N GLY A 256 2.80 -9.63 -17.33
CA GLY A 256 3.12 -10.48 -16.19
C GLY A 256 4.48 -10.18 -15.59
N VAL A 257 5.46 -9.83 -16.43
CA VAL A 257 6.84 -9.53 -16.01
C VAL A 257 6.90 -8.23 -15.21
N PHE A 258 6.27 -7.16 -15.69
CA PHE A 258 6.36 -5.85 -15.05
C PHE A 258 5.56 -5.80 -13.75
N PHE A 259 4.35 -6.37 -13.71
CA PHE A 259 3.59 -6.47 -12.46
C PHE A 259 4.21 -7.44 -11.44
N SER A 260 4.93 -8.49 -11.89
CA SER A 260 5.70 -9.34 -10.98
C SER A 260 6.87 -8.57 -10.35
N GLY A 261 7.53 -7.70 -11.11
CA GLY A 261 8.56 -6.80 -10.60
C GLY A 261 8.03 -5.84 -9.53
N GLN A 262 6.85 -5.25 -9.74
CA GLN A 262 6.18 -4.43 -8.72
C GLN A 262 5.87 -5.24 -7.46
N SER A 263 5.31 -6.43 -7.61
CA SER A 263 4.96 -7.30 -6.50
C SER A 263 6.19 -7.71 -5.70
N PHE A 264 7.29 -8.03 -6.39
CA PHE A 264 8.57 -8.35 -5.76
C PHE A 264 9.07 -7.18 -4.89
N ILE A 265 9.11 -5.95 -5.45
CA ILE A 265 9.57 -4.78 -4.68
C ILE A 265 8.68 -4.55 -3.46
N THR A 266 7.37 -4.65 -3.60
CA THR A 266 6.44 -4.45 -2.48
C THR A 266 6.70 -5.46 -1.35
N LYS A 267 6.86 -6.74 -1.68
CA LYS A 267 7.12 -7.80 -0.70
C LYS A 267 8.52 -7.68 -0.09
N PHE A 268 9.52 -7.40 -0.91
CA PHE A 268 10.89 -7.15 -0.44
C PHE A 268 10.95 -5.96 0.50
N SER A 269 10.30 -4.85 0.15
CA SER A 269 10.22 -3.64 0.99
C SER A 269 9.55 -3.92 2.33
N ALA A 270 8.47 -4.71 2.35
CA ALA A 270 7.80 -5.11 3.59
C ALA A 270 8.73 -5.97 4.47
N GLY A 271 9.45 -6.93 3.88
CA GLY A 271 10.42 -7.76 4.61
C GLY A 271 11.58 -6.93 5.20
N VAL A 272 12.17 -6.04 4.42
CA VAL A 272 13.23 -5.12 4.89
C VAL A 272 12.71 -4.20 6.00
N SER A 273 11.50 -3.67 5.86
CA SER A 273 10.88 -2.82 6.89
C SER A 273 10.63 -3.57 8.19
N SER A 274 10.19 -4.83 8.12
CA SER A 274 10.02 -5.69 9.31
C SER A 274 11.36 -5.95 10.00
N LEU A 275 12.43 -6.20 9.24
CA LEU A 275 13.79 -6.34 9.76
C LEU A 275 14.27 -5.07 10.46
N ILE A 276 14.14 -3.90 9.81
CA ILE A 276 14.56 -2.61 10.36
C ILE A 276 13.76 -2.30 11.63
N SER A 277 12.44 -2.49 11.61
CA SER A 277 11.61 -2.24 12.80
C SER A 277 11.98 -3.14 13.96
N GLY A 278 12.19 -4.43 13.72
CA GLY A 278 12.61 -5.37 14.74
C GLY A 278 13.99 -5.03 15.32
N TYR A 279 14.94 -4.67 14.47
CA TYR A 279 16.27 -4.28 14.92
C TYR A 279 16.25 -2.98 15.77
N VAL A 280 15.56 -1.94 15.29
CA VAL A 280 15.48 -0.64 16.00
C VAL A 280 14.73 -0.79 17.32
N LEU A 281 13.61 -1.50 17.33
CA LEU A 281 12.86 -1.74 18.57
C LEU A 281 13.64 -2.63 19.54
N GLY A 282 14.32 -3.66 19.06
CA GLY A 282 15.21 -4.50 19.88
C GLY A 282 16.36 -3.71 20.48
N ALA A 283 16.96 -2.79 19.72
CA ALA A 283 18.07 -1.93 20.20
C ALA A 283 17.64 -0.98 21.33
N VAL A 284 16.37 -0.55 21.36
CA VAL A 284 15.84 0.24 22.50
C VAL A 284 15.32 -0.64 23.66
N GLY A 285 15.49 -1.96 23.57
CA GLY A 285 15.10 -2.90 24.60
C GLY A 285 13.64 -3.36 24.54
N TYR A 286 12.97 -3.24 23.39
CA TYR A 286 11.62 -3.74 23.19
C TYR A 286 11.67 -5.27 22.97
N THR A 287 11.83 -6.01 24.07
CA THR A 287 11.94 -7.47 24.15
C THR A 287 10.74 -8.06 24.88
N ASP A 288 10.46 -9.35 24.70
CA ASP A 288 9.28 -10.01 25.31
C ASP A 288 9.18 -9.78 26.81
N SER A 289 10.30 -9.93 27.55
CA SER A 289 10.33 -9.71 28.99
C SER A 289 10.02 -8.26 29.39
N ASN A 290 10.51 -7.29 28.62
CA ASN A 290 10.26 -5.88 28.86
C ASN A 290 8.84 -5.46 28.44
N ILE A 291 8.29 -6.09 27.38
CA ILE A 291 6.90 -5.91 26.96
C ILE A 291 5.94 -6.39 28.05
N ASP A 292 6.19 -7.55 28.65
CA ASP A 292 5.36 -8.06 29.74
C ASP A 292 5.40 -7.15 30.98
N ALA A 293 6.58 -6.66 31.35
CA ALA A 293 6.73 -5.69 32.42
C ALA A 293 6.02 -4.37 32.12
N MET A 294 6.14 -3.88 30.87
CA MET A 294 5.46 -2.69 30.39
C MET A 294 3.93 -2.87 30.42
N ASN A 295 3.40 -3.98 29.93
CA ASN A 295 1.98 -4.27 29.91
C ASN A 295 1.39 -4.31 31.33
N LYS A 296 2.11 -4.91 32.30
CA LYS A 296 1.72 -4.88 33.72
C LYS A 296 1.69 -3.46 34.28
N ALA A 297 2.70 -2.65 33.92
CA ALA A 297 2.80 -1.26 34.36
C ALA A 297 1.68 -0.39 33.77
N LEU A 298 1.34 -0.58 32.48
CA LEU A 298 0.23 0.12 31.84
C LEU A 298 -1.12 -0.22 32.45
N LYS A 299 -1.35 -1.50 32.79
CA LYS A 299 -2.54 -1.94 33.54
C LYS A 299 -2.59 -1.34 34.96
N ALA A 300 -1.44 -1.01 35.55
CA ALA A 300 -1.33 -0.32 36.84
C ALA A 300 -1.47 1.20 36.76
N GLY A 301 -1.82 1.75 35.57
CA GLY A 301 -2.09 3.17 35.35
C GLY A 301 -0.90 4.01 34.87
N LYS A 302 0.23 3.40 34.49
CA LYS A 302 1.33 4.11 33.86
C LYS A 302 0.98 4.52 32.42
N VAL A 303 1.61 5.60 31.95
CA VAL A 303 1.36 6.19 30.62
C VAL A 303 2.51 5.83 29.67
N PHE A 304 2.19 5.22 28.52
CA PHE A 304 3.20 4.73 27.59
C PHE A 304 4.20 5.78 27.14
N ALA A 305 3.73 6.97 26.76
CA ALA A 305 4.60 8.03 26.28
C ALA A 305 5.52 8.63 27.34
N VAL A 306 5.12 8.61 28.63
CA VAL A 306 5.83 9.23 29.75
C VAL A 306 6.74 8.23 30.44
N ASP A 307 6.23 7.04 30.77
CA ASP A 307 6.95 6.01 31.51
C ASP A 307 7.89 5.16 30.65
N PHE A 308 7.61 5.10 29.32
CA PHE A 308 8.39 4.33 28.35
C PHE A 308 8.77 5.16 27.11
N PRO A 309 9.41 6.34 27.31
CA PRO A 309 9.68 7.30 26.22
C PRO A 309 10.59 6.75 25.14
N GLN A 310 11.49 5.81 25.46
CA GLN A 310 12.38 5.16 24.50
C GLN A 310 11.61 4.37 23.44
N TYR A 311 10.56 3.61 23.84
CA TYR A 311 9.75 2.83 22.92
C TYR A 311 8.82 3.73 22.10
N SER A 312 8.16 4.66 22.79
CA SER A 312 7.27 5.62 22.16
C SER A 312 8.00 6.45 21.09
N LYS A 313 9.17 7.02 21.45
CA LYS A 313 9.98 7.80 20.51
C LYS A 313 10.48 6.99 19.31
N ALA A 314 10.92 5.75 19.55
CA ALA A 314 11.38 4.87 18.46
C ALA A 314 10.25 4.54 17.51
N MET A 315 9.05 4.21 18.00
CA MET A 315 7.89 3.91 17.17
C MET A 315 7.43 5.13 16.37
N TRP A 316 7.31 6.30 17.01
CA TRP A 316 6.95 7.55 16.32
C TRP A 316 7.98 7.93 15.25
N PHE A 317 9.27 7.81 15.57
CA PHE A 317 10.34 8.03 14.59
C PHE A 317 10.19 7.12 13.37
N LEU A 318 10.03 5.81 13.60
CA LEU A 318 9.96 4.82 12.52
C LEU A 318 8.76 5.00 11.58
N ILE A 319 7.61 5.45 12.10
CA ILE A 319 6.42 5.66 11.26
C ILE A 319 6.40 7.00 10.53
N THR A 320 7.29 7.94 10.88
CA THR A 320 7.24 9.32 10.36
C THR A 320 8.48 9.69 9.54
N ILE A 321 9.66 9.66 10.14
CA ILE A 321 10.86 10.24 9.51
C ILE A 321 11.39 9.41 8.34
N PRO A 322 11.65 8.09 8.45
CA PRO A 322 12.08 7.29 7.32
C PRO A 322 11.08 7.29 6.15
N PRO A 323 9.75 7.14 6.37
CA PRO A 323 8.75 7.31 5.32
C PRO A 323 8.81 8.67 4.63
N ALA A 324 8.93 9.77 5.38
CA ALA A 324 9.03 11.11 4.83
C ALA A 324 10.27 11.28 3.93
N ILE A 325 11.43 10.80 4.39
CA ILE A 325 12.67 10.80 3.60
C ILE A 325 12.48 9.96 2.34
N GLY A 326 11.91 8.75 2.46
CA GLY A 326 11.63 7.87 1.34
C GLY A 326 10.74 8.52 0.28
N MET A 327 9.71 9.24 0.70
CA MET A 327 8.82 9.99 -0.20
C MET A 327 9.59 11.05 -1.00
N ILE A 328 10.45 11.81 -0.35
CA ILE A 328 11.25 12.88 -0.99
C ILE A 328 12.25 12.28 -1.99
N ILE A 329 13.08 11.33 -1.57
CA ILE A 329 14.13 10.79 -2.43
C ILE A 329 13.59 9.96 -3.59
N SER A 330 12.39 9.40 -3.46
CA SER A 330 11.74 8.62 -4.52
C SER A 330 11.40 9.41 -5.78
N ILE A 331 11.37 10.76 -5.69
CA ILE A 331 11.16 11.63 -6.86
C ILE A 331 12.38 11.62 -7.79
N ILE A 332 13.59 11.47 -7.27
CA ILE A 332 14.82 11.61 -8.04
C ILE A 332 14.80 10.82 -9.37
N PRO A 333 14.47 9.51 -9.38
CA PRO A 333 14.39 8.78 -10.64
C PRO A 333 13.19 9.17 -11.50
N THR A 334 12.06 9.59 -10.91
CA THR A 334 10.83 9.85 -11.65
C THR A 334 10.76 11.23 -12.29
N VAL A 335 11.57 12.20 -11.85
CA VAL A 335 11.74 13.49 -12.54
C VAL A 335 12.13 13.28 -14.02
N LYS A 336 12.96 12.29 -14.29
CA LYS A 336 13.39 11.93 -15.66
C LYS A 336 12.49 10.89 -16.34
N TYR A 337 11.31 10.57 -15.79
CA TYR A 337 10.37 9.65 -16.43
C TYR A 337 9.85 10.23 -17.74
N GLU A 338 9.92 9.43 -18.81
CA GLU A 338 9.81 9.91 -20.19
C GLU A 338 8.38 9.91 -20.74
N ILE A 339 7.51 9.05 -20.18
CA ILE A 339 6.15 8.90 -20.68
C ILE A 339 5.28 10.04 -20.14
N THR A 340 4.69 10.81 -21.05
CA THR A 340 3.70 11.86 -20.76
C THR A 340 2.35 11.43 -21.31
N ASN A 341 1.25 12.01 -20.84
CA ASN A 341 -0.09 11.67 -21.34
C ASN A 341 -0.17 11.82 -22.88
N LYS A 342 0.43 12.86 -23.45
CA LYS A 342 0.43 13.09 -24.90
C LYS A 342 1.24 12.03 -25.66
N SER A 343 2.42 11.67 -25.16
CA SER A 343 3.25 10.64 -25.81
C SER A 343 2.62 9.26 -25.69
N HIS A 344 1.97 8.97 -24.56
CA HIS A 344 1.28 7.71 -24.33
C HIS A 344 0.06 7.55 -25.24
N GLN A 345 -0.80 8.59 -25.35
CA GLN A 345 -1.95 8.56 -26.26
C GLN A 345 -1.53 8.33 -27.73
N LYS A 346 -0.43 8.95 -28.18
CA LYS A 346 0.11 8.71 -29.52
C LYS A 346 0.56 7.25 -29.70
N MET A 347 1.29 6.70 -28.71
CA MET A 347 1.69 5.28 -28.75
C MET A 347 0.49 4.34 -28.78
N LEU A 348 -0.54 4.61 -27.98
CA LEU A 348 -1.76 3.80 -27.97
C LEU A 348 -2.49 3.83 -29.31
N SER A 349 -2.63 4.99 -29.96
CA SER A 349 -3.28 5.08 -31.27
C SER A 349 -2.55 4.24 -32.33
N GLU A 350 -1.21 4.28 -32.33
CA GLU A 350 -0.41 3.47 -33.25
C GLU A 350 -0.46 1.96 -32.92
N LEU A 351 -0.54 1.58 -31.63
CA LEU A 351 -0.72 0.19 -31.22
C LEU A 351 -2.07 -0.37 -31.64
N VAL A 352 -3.15 0.40 -31.48
CA VAL A 352 -4.51 0.00 -31.90
C VAL A 352 -4.55 -0.22 -33.41
N GLU A 353 -3.91 0.65 -34.21
CA GLU A 353 -3.80 0.45 -35.66
C GLU A 353 -3.06 -0.86 -36.00
N ARG A 354 -1.92 -1.13 -35.36
CA ARG A 354 -1.17 -2.38 -35.55
C ARG A 354 -1.99 -3.63 -35.17
N HIS A 355 -2.71 -3.58 -34.07
CA HIS A 355 -3.56 -4.69 -33.63
C HIS A 355 -4.69 -4.94 -34.64
N THR A 356 -5.34 -3.88 -35.13
CA THR A 356 -6.41 -3.98 -36.12
C THR A 356 -5.90 -4.58 -37.45
N GLU A 357 -4.70 -4.19 -37.87
CA GLU A 357 -4.06 -4.76 -39.07
C GLU A 357 -3.72 -6.25 -38.90
N MET A 358 -3.17 -6.62 -37.73
CA MET A 358 -2.87 -8.02 -37.41
C MET A 358 -4.14 -8.88 -37.38
N GLU A 359 -5.22 -8.39 -36.79
CA GLU A 359 -6.51 -9.10 -36.79
C GLU A 359 -7.07 -9.32 -38.20
N LYS A 360 -6.99 -8.31 -39.06
CA LYS A 360 -7.40 -8.45 -40.48
C LYS A 360 -6.58 -9.53 -41.17
N GLN A 361 -5.24 -9.50 -41.03
CA GLN A 361 -4.36 -10.50 -41.65
C GLN A 361 -4.63 -11.93 -41.13
N LEU A 362 -4.99 -12.09 -39.82
CA LEU A 362 -5.32 -13.36 -39.23
C LEU A 362 -6.68 -13.89 -39.75
N ASN A 363 -7.64 -13.01 -39.95
CA ASN A 363 -8.95 -13.39 -40.50
C ASN A 363 -8.83 -13.74 -41.99
N ASP A 364 -8.10 -12.96 -42.79
CA ASP A 364 -7.85 -13.26 -44.18
C ASP A 364 -7.11 -14.62 -44.39
N ARG A 365 -6.25 -15.01 -43.43
CA ARG A 365 -5.59 -16.33 -43.45
C ARG A 365 -6.51 -17.50 -43.02
N LYS A 366 -7.54 -17.23 -42.25
CA LYS A 366 -8.53 -18.27 -41.87
C LYS A 366 -9.57 -18.50 -42.92
N ASP A 367 -9.81 -17.51 -43.78
CA ASP A 367 -10.77 -17.56 -44.87
C ASP A 367 -10.13 -18.06 -46.20
N ALA A 368 -8.78 -18.16 -46.27
CA ALA A 368 -8.02 -18.71 -47.38
C ALA A 368 -7.65 -20.20 -47.14
#